data_abf205a8519862df000df8856f6b26cc
#
_entry.id   abf205a8519862df000df8856f6b26cc
#
_cell.length_a   1.000
_cell.length_b   1.000
_cell.length_c   1.000
_cell.angle_alpha   90.00
_cell.angle_beta   90.00
_cell.angle_gamma   90.00
#
_symmetry.space_group_name_H-M   'P 1'
#
loop_
_entity.id
_entity.type
_entity.pdbx_description
1 polymer ?
#
loop_
_entity_poly.entity_id
_entity_poly.type
_entity_poly.pdbx_seq_one_letter_code
_entity_poly.pdbx_strand_id
1 'polypeptide(L)'
;VKRCLLSLAVVAALSGCSLIPDYQRPEAPVPSAWETGDEATATDTALIGWQAFFKDPELQRLIGVALENNRDLRVAALNVEANRALYGIQRADVYPQVDINGDGSRMRLPADLADGNSSMITSQYSATVGVSWELDLFGRISSLREQALQEFLASDEARRGVQISLVANVASTYFTWQADQALLEVTQETLKAFEESLSLTSRSFEVGVASSLELSQARSSVQTARVSLAQYRRFVAQDRNALTALLGQAAPRLPVKSASLNEELLAELPVGLPSEVLYQRPDILEAEYQLLAVNASIGAAKAAFFPSISLTGAGGTASSDLDGLFDGGSEYWSFTPSISIPIFRAGALKASLDYAEIIKNQQVAQYEGAIQTAFQEVADGLVARETYVEQVAAQRALLETSEDYYRLAERRYRTGIDSYLTLLDAQRQLFDVRQGAVTDRLSQLISEVNLFKALGGGWYEEQEPEQREPET
;
A
#
# COMPACT_ATOMS: atom_id res chain seq x y z
N VAL A 1 49.51 22.92 24.61
CA VAL A 1 49.54 21.54 24.10
C VAL A 1 48.67 20.63 24.94
N LYS A 2 48.74 20.61 26.29
CA LYS A 2 47.89 19.73 27.15
C LYS A 2 46.39 20.06 27.07
N ARG A 3 45.99 21.33 26.88
CA ARG A 3 44.57 21.73 26.71
C ARG A 3 44.04 21.37 25.32
N CYS A 4 44.84 21.39 24.26
CA CYS A 4 44.46 20.93 22.93
C CYS A 4 44.34 19.40 22.83
N LEU A 5 45.18 18.65 23.57
CA LEU A 5 45.07 17.19 23.65
C LEU A 5 43.83 16.75 24.43
N LEU A 6 43.46 17.49 25.48
CA LEU A 6 42.22 17.22 26.23
C LEU A 6 40.95 17.49 25.36
N SER A 7 40.94 18.59 24.60
CA SER A 7 39.87 18.90 23.67
C SER A 7 39.78 17.89 22.51
N LEU A 8 40.90 17.38 22.01
CA LEU A 8 40.93 16.37 20.95
C LEU A 8 40.47 14.99 21.49
N ALA A 9 40.82 14.63 22.74
CA ALA A 9 40.37 13.43 23.41
C ALA A 9 38.86 13.47 23.73
N VAL A 10 38.33 14.65 24.08
CA VAL A 10 36.89 14.87 24.28
C VAL A 10 36.13 14.77 22.97
N VAL A 11 36.66 15.31 21.86
CA VAL A 11 36.05 15.20 20.53
C VAL A 11 36.08 13.75 19.99
N ALA A 12 37.16 13.00 20.26
CA ALA A 12 37.25 11.59 19.90
C ALA A 12 36.38 10.69 20.76
N ALA A 13 36.10 11.05 22.02
CA ALA A 13 35.14 10.37 22.87
C ALA A 13 33.66 10.66 22.52
N LEU A 14 33.41 11.75 21.77
CA LEU A 14 32.08 12.16 21.27
C LEU A 14 31.66 11.40 19.98
N SER A 15 32.56 10.68 19.32
CA SER A 15 32.20 9.69 18.32
C SER A 15 31.62 8.46 19.03
N GLY A 16 30.36 8.54 19.48
CA GLY A 16 29.67 7.50 20.22
C GLY A 16 29.79 6.16 19.50
N CYS A 17 30.22 5.11 20.22
CA CYS A 17 30.22 3.75 19.69
C CYS A 17 28.76 3.35 19.40
N SER A 18 28.40 3.22 18.13
CA SER A 18 27.12 2.60 17.78
C SER A 18 27.12 1.14 18.23
N LEU A 19 26.12 0.75 19.00
CA LEU A 19 25.89 -0.65 19.40
C LEU A 19 24.87 -1.34 18.51
N ILE A 20 24.42 -0.70 17.43
CA ILE A 20 23.59 -1.28 16.39
C ILE A 20 24.36 -2.43 15.75
N PRO A 21 23.80 -3.65 15.66
CA PRO A 21 24.44 -4.75 14.95
C PRO A 21 24.63 -4.42 13.46
N ASP A 22 25.74 -4.88 12.90
CA ASP A 22 25.95 -4.79 11.46
C ASP A 22 24.79 -5.49 10.73
N TYR A 23 24.16 -4.76 9.82
CA TYR A 23 23.08 -5.29 9.01
C TYR A 23 23.64 -6.13 7.87
N GLN A 24 23.12 -7.34 7.76
CA GLN A 24 23.31 -8.19 6.59
C GLN A 24 21.94 -8.50 6.02
N ARG A 25 21.75 -8.18 4.76
CA ARG A 25 20.49 -8.51 4.05
C ARG A 25 20.31 -10.02 4.05
N PRO A 26 19.15 -10.56 4.52
CA PRO A 26 18.85 -11.97 4.40
C PRO A 26 18.88 -12.43 2.94
N GLU A 27 19.33 -13.67 2.71
CA GLU A 27 19.26 -14.27 1.37
C GLU A 27 17.80 -14.48 0.96
N ALA A 28 17.49 -14.24 -0.32
CA ALA A 28 16.15 -14.46 -0.82
C ALA A 28 15.84 -15.98 -0.85
N PRO A 29 14.74 -16.41 -0.24
CA PRO A 29 14.35 -17.82 -0.22
C PRO A 29 13.62 -18.25 -1.51
N VAL A 30 14.02 -17.70 -2.67
CA VAL A 30 13.40 -17.93 -3.98
C VAL A 30 14.48 -18.17 -5.04
N PRO A 31 14.15 -18.88 -6.15
CA PRO A 31 15.05 -19.05 -7.28
C PRO A 31 15.47 -17.72 -7.92
N SER A 32 16.61 -17.68 -8.56
CA SER A 32 17.13 -16.48 -9.26
C SER A 32 16.40 -16.16 -10.57
N ALA A 33 15.58 -17.07 -11.09
CA ALA A 33 14.77 -16.88 -12.29
C ALA A 33 13.46 -17.66 -12.17
N TRP A 34 12.45 -17.25 -12.93
CA TRP A 34 11.19 -17.99 -13.09
C TRP A 34 11.36 -19.10 -14.12
N GLU A 35 10.63 -20.22 -13.97
CA GLU A 35 10.66 -21.36 -14.87
C GLU A 35 10.07 -21.05 -16.26
N THR A 36 9.19 -20.06 -16.35
CA THR A 36 8.53 -19.60 -17.57
C THR A 36 9.17 -18.29 -18.05
N GLY A 37 9.88 -18.34 -19.14
CA GLY A 37 10.44 -17.18 -19.82
C GLY A 37 11.71 -17.55 -20.59
N ASP A 38 11.77 -17.21 -21.88
CA ASP A 38 13.02 -17.19 -22.61
C ASP A 38 14.03 -16.31 -21.90
N GLU A 39 15.31 -16.72 -21.85
CA GLU A 39 16.41 -15.87 -21.35
C GLU A 39 16.46 -14.58 -22.18
N ALA A 40 15.64 -13.62 -21.83
CA ALA A 40 15.76 -12.29 -22.41
C ALA A 40 17.03 -11.66 -21.87
N THR A 41 17.93 -11.35 -22.77
CA THR A 41 19.07 -10.47 -22.48
C THR A 41 18.54 -9.21 -21.80
N ALA A 42 18.90 -9.06 -20.54
CA ALA A 42 18.55 -7.91 -19.69
C ALA A 42 19.07 -6.62 -20.33
N THR A 43 18.30 -6.04 -21.22
CA THR A 43 18.55 -4.73 -21.79
C THR A 43 17.43 -3.82 -21.33
N ASP A 44 17.76 -2.96 -20.37
CA ASP A 44 17.01 -1.76 -19.95
C ASP A 44 15.56 -2.05 -19.55
N THR A 45 15.37 -2.73 -18.42
CA THR A 45 14.07 -2.91 -17.79
C THR A 45 13.71 -1.65 -17.00
N ALA A 46 13.53 -0.52 -17.67
CA ALA A 46 12.87 0.62 -17.06
C ALA A 46 11.45 0.18 -16.68
N LEU A 47 11.12 0.30 -15.41
CA LEU A 47 9.75 0.08 -14.92
C LEU A 47 8.82 1.01 -15.71
N ILE A 48 7.89 0.42 -16.47
CA ILE A 48 6.96 1.19 -17.31
C ILE A 48 6.01 1.96 -16.39
N GLY A 49 5.90 3.28 -16.57
CA GLY A 49 4.90 4.11 -15.90
C GLY A 49 3.47 3.70 -16.27
N TRP A 50 2.50 3.96 -15.41
CA TRP A 50 1.11 3.62 -15.66
C TRP A 50 0.53 4.33 -16.90
N GLN A 51 1.02 5.55 -17.24
CA GLN A 51 0.62 6.28 -18.45
C GLN A 51 1.03 5.56 -19.74
N ALA A 52 2.21 4.95 -19.75
CA ALA A 52 2.69 4.18 -20.89
C ALA A 52 2.02 2.80 -20.96
N PHE A 53 1.69 2.19 -19.82
CA PHE A 53 1.07 0.86 -19.76
C PHE A 53 -0.39 0.87 -20.18
N PHE A 54 -1.21 1.79 -19.67
CA PHE A 54 -2.63 1.90 -20.03
C PHE A 54 -2.81 2.77 -21.26
N LYS A 55 -3.28 2.22 -22.39
CA LYS A 55 -3.45 2.95 -23.64
C LYS A 55 -4.78 3.69 -23.76
N ASP A 56 -5.78 3.38 -22.93
CA ASP A 56 -7.10 4.07 -22.95
C ASP A 56 -7.01 5.45 -22.27
N PRO A 57 -7.22 6.55 -23.02
CA PRO A 57 -7.14 7.91 -22.44
C PRO A 57 -8.17 8.17 -21.35
N GLU A 58 -9.35 7.51 -21.41
CA GLU A 58 -10.38 7.67 -20.39
C GLU A 58 -9.95 6.99 -19.07
N LEU A 59 -9.35 5.80 -19.16
CA LEU A 59 -8.76 5.12 -18.00
C LEU A 59 -7.63 5.95 -17.42
N GLN A 60 -6.73 6.48 -18.24
CA GLN A 60 -5.64 7.35 -17.75
C GLN A 60 -6.19 8.57 -17.00
N ARG A 61 -7.24 9.19 -17.53
CA ARG A 61 -7.91 10.32 -16.86
C ARG A 61 -8.50 9.92 -15.51
N LEU A 62 -9.15 8.74 -15.42
CA LEU A 62 -9.72 8.24 -14.17
C LEU A 62 -8.64 7.94 -13.14
N ILE A 63 -7.53 7.33 -13.55
CA ILE A 63 -6.38 7.08 -12.68
C ILE A 63 -5.84 8.41 -12.13
N GLY A 64 -5.63 9.43 -12.98
CA GLY A 64 -5.20 10.75 -12.54
C GLY A 64 -6.13 11.36 -11.49
N VAL A 65 -7.44 11.32 -11.72
CA VAL A 65 -8.46 11.78 -10.76
C VAL A 65 -8.39 11.01 -9.44
N ALA A 66 -8.18 9.69 -9.48
CA ALA A 66 -8.06 8.86 -8.29
C ALA A 66 -6.79 9.22 -7.49
N LEU A 67 -5.66 9.39 -8.15
CA LEU A 67 -4.40 9.76 -7.51
C LEU A 67 -4.50 11.11 -6.78
N GLU A 68 -5.26 12.05 -7.31
CA GLU A 68 -5.47 13.35 -6.67
C GLU A 68 -6.47 13.33 -5.50
N ASN A 69 -7.51 12.48 -5.58
CA ASN A 69 -8.68 12.61 -4.72
C ASN A 69 -8.95 11.41 -3.81
N ASN A 70 -8.28 10.28 -4.02
CA ASN A 70 -8.52 9.06 -3.23
C ASN A 70 -8.18 9.29 -1.74
N ARG A 71 -9.07 8.82 -0.86
CA ARG A 71 -8.94 9.03 0.59
C ARG A 71 -7.91 8.12 1.23
N ASP A 72 -7.76 6.89 0.75
CA ASP A 72 -6.78 5.94 1.29
C ASP A 72 -5.35 6.36 0.93
N LEU A 73 -5.13 6.83 -0.31
CA LEU A 73 -3.83 7.41 -0.71
C LEU A 73 -3.50 8.66 0.10
N ARG A 74 -4.51 9.51 0.39
CA ARG A 74 -4.32 10.68 1.26
C ARG A 74 -3.97 10.27 2.69
N VAL A 75 -4.60 9.23 3.23
CA VAL A 75 -4.25 8.68 4.55
C VAL A 75 -2.81 8.16 4.55
N ALA A 76 -2.40 7.43 3.51
CA ALA A 76 -1.03 6.94 3.38
C ALA A 76 -0.02 8.12 3.33
N ALA A 77 -0.29 9.18 2.57
CA ALA A 77 0.55 10.39 2.54
C ALA A 77 0.64 11.09 3.92
N LEU A 78 -0.48 11.19 4.63
CA LEU A 78 -0.48 11.76 5.99
C LEU A 78 0.27 10.87 7.00
N ASN A 79 0.27 9.55 6.82
CA ASN A 79 1.09 8.63 7.63
C ASN A 79 2.58 8.88 7.42
N VAL A 80 3.03 9.16 6.20
CA VAL A 80 4.41 9.57 5.93
C VAL A 80 4.77 10.84 6.69
N GLU A 81 3.92 11.87 6.65
CA GLU A 81 4.14 13.12 7.39
C GLU A 81 4.14 12.90 8.92
N ALA A 82 3.29 12.02 9.43
CA ALA A 82 3.26 11.65 10.84
C ALA A 82 4.56 10.95 11.27
N ASN A 83 5.05 9.98 10.51
CA ASN A 83 6.32 9.30 10.79
C ASN A 83 7.52 10.27 10.65
N ARG A 84 7.49 11.18 9.68
CA ARG A 84 8.48 12.25 9.55
C ARG A 84 8.52 13.15 10.79
N ALA A 85 7.35 13.47 11.36
CA ALA A 85 7.26 14.26 12.59
C ALA A 85 7.81 13.46 13.79
N LEU A 86 7.52 12.15 13.90
CA LEU A 86 8.09 11.27 14.93
C LEU A 86 9.61 11.18 14.82
N TYR A 87 10.16 11.02 13.60
CA TYR A 87 11.60 11.12 13.37
C TYR A 87 12.15 12.48 13.83
N GLY A 88 11.45 13.58 13.57
CA GLY A 88 11.80 14.92 14.05
C GLY A 88 11.89 15.00 15.58
N ILE A 89 10.96 14.38 16.29
CA ILE A 89 10.94 14.29 17.76
C ILE A 89 12.18 13.51 18.25
N GLN A 90 12.42 12.30 17.72
CA GLN A 90 13.57 11.50 18.11
C GLN A 90 14.92 12.15 17.76
N ARG A 91 14.96 12.88 16.66
CA ARG A 91 16.15 13.67 16.28
C ARG A 91 16.40 14.81 17.25
N ALA A 92 15.36 15.38 17.85
CA ALA A 92 15.50 16.48 18.81
C ALA A 92 16.16 16.03 20.13
N ASP A 93 16.00 14.77 20.51
CA ASP A 93 16.61 14.22 21.75
C ASP A 93 18.14 14.21 21.75
N VAL A 94 18.77 14.37 20.57
CA VAL A 94 20.24 14.52 20.46
C VAL A 94 20.70 15.86 20.99
N TYR A 95 19.82 16.89 21.05
CA TYR A 95 20.15 18.25 21.44
C TYR A 95 19.72 18.55 22.88
N PRO A 96 20.37 19.54 23.54
CA PRO A 96 19.91 20.01 24.84
C PRO A 96 18.48 20.58 24.76
N GLN A 97 17.67 20.26 25.78
CA GLN A 97 16.35 20.86 25.96
C GLN A 97 16.46 22.08 26.87
N VAL A 98 15.75 23.13 26.56
CA VAL A 98 15.77 24.40 27.32
C VAL A 98 14.34 24.75 27.71
N ASP A 99 14.11 24.90 29.02
CA ASP A 99 12.82 25.20 29.60
C ASP A 99 12.89 26.43 30.50
N ILE A 100 11.79 27.14 30.63
CA ILE A 100 11.59 28.16 31.66
C ILE A 100 10.67 27.58 32.72
N ASN A 101 11.15 27.58 33.97
CA ASN A 101 10.41 27.03 35.10
C ASN A 101 10.12 28.13 36.12
N GLY A 102 8.88 28.15 36.64
CA GLY A 102 8.48 28.99 37.76
C GLY A 102 7.92 28.08 38.85
N ASP A 103 8.60 28.01 39.96
CA ASP A 103 8.21 27.14 41.07
C ASP A 103 7.92 27.95 42.37
N GLY A 104 6.91 27.57 43.09
CA GLY A 104 6.61 28.09 44.40
C GLY A 104 6.29 26.94 45.36
N SER A 105 7.00 26.87 46.45
CA SER A 105 6.73 25.89 47.50
C SER A 105 6.58 26.58 48.86
N ARG A 106 5.65 26.10 49.65
CA ARG A 106 5.50 26.50 51.05
C ARG A 106 5.20 25.28 51.90
N MET A 107 6.09 25.00 52.84
CA MET A 107 5.99 23.84 53.68
C MET A 107 6.16 24.19 55.15
N ARG A 108 5.51 23.46 56.04
CA ARG A 108 5.77 23.49 57.46
C ARG A 108 6.62 22.32 57.86
N LEU A 109 7.83 22.59 58.37
CA LEU A 109 8.70 21.61 58.96
C LEU A 109 8.29 21.42 60.45
N PRO A 110 8.06 20.16 60.90
CA PRO A 110 7.91 19.83 62.33
C PRO A 110 9.17 20.21 63.13
N ALA A 111 9.03 20.33 64.44
CA ALA A 111 10.10 20.80 65.32
C ALA A 111 11.36 19.89 65.35
N ASP A 112 11.15 18.62 65.08
CA ASP A 112 12.22 17.59 65.01
C ASP A 112 13.01 17.61 63.71
N LEU A 113 12.49 18.27 62.67
CA LEU A 113 13.16 18.43 61.36
C LEU A 113 13.62 19.89 61.12
N ALA A 114 13.33 20.81 62.01
CA ALA A 114 13.68 22.23 61.92
C ALA A 114 14.89 22.56 62.83
N ASP A 115 15.83 23.31 62.29
CA ASP A 115 16.94 23.84 63.09
C ASP A 115 16.40 24.75 64.19
N GLY A 116 16.50 24.31 65.47
CA GLY A 116 16.03 25.12 66.62
C GLY A 116 14.86 24.54 67.42
N ASN A 117 14.46 23.30 67.21
CA ASN A 117 13.50 22.54 68.04
C ASN A 117 12.08 23.17 68.10
N SER A 118 11.72 24.00 67.11
CA SER A 118 10.37 24.58 66.93
C SER A 118 9.94 24.42 65.48
N SER A 119 8.61 24.20 65.26
CA SER A 119 8.10 24.11 63.88
C SER A 119 8.33 25.40 63.12
N MET A 120 8.81 25.28 61.88
CA MET A 120 9.10 26.43 60.99
C MET A 120 8.33 26.32 59.68
N ILE A 121 7.84 27.44 59.17
CA ILE A 121 7.30 27.51 57.83
C ILE A 121 8.40 28.05 56.91
N THR A 122 8.73 27.30 55.90
CA THR A 122 9.63 27.74 54.82
C THR A 122 8.84 27.95 53.54
N SER A 123 9.15 29.02 52.83
CA SER A 123 8.65 29.30 51.48
C SER A 123 9.85 29.41 50.56
N GLN A 124 9.69 29.03 49.33
CA GLN A 124 10.70 29.21 48.30
C GLN A 124 9.97 29.47 46.97
N TYR A 125 10.36 30.51 46.31
CA TYR A 125 9.91 30.86 44.97
C TYR A 125 11.12 30.91 44.06
N SER A 126 10.98 30.41 42.82
CA SER A 126 12.06 30.45 41.83
C SER A 126 11.53 30.73 40.44
N ALA A 127 12.32 31.44 39.66
CA ALA A 127 12.11 31.64 38.21
C ALA A 127 13.44 31.35 37.52
N THR A 128 13.51 30.25 36.78
CA THR A 128 14.77 29.75 36.23
C THR A 128 14.64 29.33 34.77
N VAL A 129 15.71 29.51 34.00
CA VAL A 129 15.93 28.83 32.73
C VAL A 129 16.71 27.56 33.01
N GLY A 130 16.09 26.42 32.70
CA GLY A 130 16.67 25.08 32.86
C GLY A 130 17.20 24.58 31.52
N VAL A 131 18.31 23.87 31.58
CA VAL A 131 18.88 23.13 30.44
C VAL A 131 19.06 21.69 30.86
N SER A 132 18.55 20.74 30.10
CA SER A 132 18.77 19.31 30.31
C SER A 132 19.29 18.64 29.05
N TRP A 133 20.26 17.76 29.20
CA TRP A 133 20.87 17.05 28.07
C TRP A 133 21.41 15.70 28.50
N GLU A 134 21.02 14.64 27.76
CA GLU A 134 21.62 13.31 27.89
C GLU A 134 22.74 13.16 26.87
N LEU A 135 23.94 12.80 27.34
CA LEU A 135 25.09 12.53 26.49
C LEU A 135 25.01 11.13 25.91
N ASP A 136 24.88 11.01 24.60
CA ASP A 136 24.72 9.73 23.90
C ASP A 136 26.06 9.02 23.66
N LEU A 137 26.77 8.66 24.73
CA LEU A 137 28.09 8.02 24.64
C LEU A 137 28.04 6.57 24.16
N PHE A 138 26.93 5.90 24.35
CA PHE A 138 26.73 4.48 24.01
C PHE A 138 25.70 4.27 22.89
N GLY A 139 25.28 5.34 22.21
CA GLY A 139 24.45 5.28 21.04
C GLY A 139 22.98 4.90 21.30
N ARG A 140 22.44 5.10 22.51
CA ARG A 140 21.05 4.85 22.84
C ARG A 140 20.10 5.76 22.04
N ILE A 141 20.34 7.07 22.12
CA ILE A 141 19.54 8.09 21.43
C ILE A 141 19.75 7.99 19.91
N SER A 142 20.98 7.78 19.48
CA SER A 142 21.31 7.60 18.07
C SER A 142 20.64 6.36 17.48
N SER A 143 20.54 5.26 18.25
CA SER A 143 19.84 4.04 17.82
C SER A 143 18.33 4.26 17.68
N LEU A 144 17.70 4.98 18.63
CA LEU A 144 16.27 5.33 18.56
C LEU A 144 15.97 6.29 17.40
N ARG A 145 16.87 7.25 17.15
CA ARG A 145 16.78 8.14 15.99
C ARG A 145 16.88 7.37 14.68
N GLU A 146 17.81 6.39 14.60
CA GLU A 146 17.96 5.55 13.41
C GLU A 146 16.72 4.67 13.21
N GLN A 147 16.18 4.07 14.28
CA GLN A 147 14.91 3.34 14.22
C GLN A 147 13.80 4.21 13.61
N ALA A 148 13.60 5.40 14.16
CA ALA A 148 12.54 6.31 13.68
C ALA A 148 12.78 6.78 12.22
N LEU A 149 14.05 6.91 11.79
CA LEU A 149 14.38 7.19 10.39
C LEU A 149 13.96 6.05 9.48
N GLN A 150 14.26 4.81 9.83
CA GLN A 150 13.91 3.64 9.03
C GLN A 150 12.39 3.42 9.00
N GLU A 151 11.67 3.68 10.10
CA GLU A 151 10.19 3.67 10.16
C GLU A 151 9.58 4.75 9.22
N PHE A 152 10.19 5.94 9.17
CA PHE A 152 9.78 6.97 8.21
C PHE A 152 9.97 6.51 6.76
N LEU A 153 11.14 5.93 6.42
CA LEU A 153 11.40 5.41 5.07
C LEU A 153 10.47 4.26 4.70
N ALA A 154 10.19 3.35 5.64
CA ALA A 154 9.20 2.28 5.46
C ALA A 154 7.81 2.85 5.11
N SER A 155 7.38 3.92 5.80
CA SER A 155 6.09 4.55 5.53
C SER A 155 5.98 5.20 4.14
N ASP A 156 7.09 5.71 3.59
CA ASP A 156 7.10 6.24 2.21
C ASP A 156 6.96 5.12 1.17
N GLU A 157 7.61 3.98 1.38
CA GLU A 157 7.43 2.81 0.51
C GLU A 157 6.00 2.23 0.64
N ALA A 158 5.44 2.18 1.86
CA ALA A 158 4.03 1.81 2.06
C ALA A 158 3.07 2.70 1.26
N ARG A 159 3.31 4.02 1.23
CA ARG A 159 2.54 4.97 0.41
C ARG A 159 2.64 4.64 -1.08
N ARG A 160 3.84 4.30 -1.57
CA ARG A 160 4.04 3.88 -2.97
C ARG A 160 3.27 2.60 -3.29
N GLY A 161 3.29 1.62 -2.37
CA GLY A 161 2.50 0.38 -2.47
C GLY A 161 0.99 0.65 -2.57
N VAL A 162 0.47 1.60 -1.77
CA VAL A 162 -0.93 2.05 -1.85
C VAL A 162 -1.23 2.71 -3.19
N GLN A 163 -0.32 3.52 -3.71
CA GLN A 163 -0.46 4.17 -5.03
C GLN A 163 -0.56 3.14 -6.16
N ILE A 164 0.35 2.17 -6.22
CA ILE A 164 0.33 1.08 -7.20
C ILE A 164 -0.99 0.30 -7.12
N SER A 165 -1.40 -0.05 -5.89
CA SER A 165 -2.65 -0.78 -5.66
C SER A 165 -3.87 0.02 -6.10
N LEU A 166 -3.89 1.33 -5.87
CA LEU A 166 -4.96 2.22 -6.33
C LEU A 166 -5.06 2.25 -7.85
N VAL A 167 -3.93 2.40 -8.55
CA VAL A 167 -3.87 2.38 -10.02
C VAL A 167 -4.44 1.06 -10.56
N ALA A 168 -3.98 -0.08 -10.02
CA ALA A 168 -4.46 -1.40 -10.43
C ALA A 168 -5.97 -1.60 -10.14
N ASN A 169 -6.44 -1.14 -8.98
CA ASN A 169 -7.85 -1.25 -8.58
C ASN A 169 -8.77 -0.39 -9.47
N VAL A 170 -8.36 0.83 -9.82
CA VAL A 170 -9.11 1.70 -10.75
C VAL A 170 -9.19 1.04 -12.11
N ALA A 171 -8.08 0.51 -12.64
CA ALA A 171 -8.04 -0.17 -13.93
C ALA A 171 -8.93 -1.42 -13.95
N SER A 172 -8.78 -2.30 -12.95
CA SER A 172 -9.57 -3.53 -12.85
C SER A 172 -11.08 -3.24 -12.72
N THR A 173 -11.46 -2.25 -11.92
CA THR A 173 -12.86 -1.85 -11.76
C THR A 173 -13.42 -1.22 -13.05
N TYR A 174 -12.61 -0.45 -13.77
CA TYR A 174 -12.98 0.13 -15.06
C TYR A 174 -13.21 -0.96 -16.12
N PHE A 175 -12.32 -1.95 -16.24
CA PHE A 175 -12.49 -3.08 -17.15
C PHE A 175 -13.68 -3.95 -16.77
N THR A 176 -13.91 -4.18 -15.47
CA THR A 176 -15.11 -4.89 -14.99
C THR A 176 -16.37 -4.15 -15.39
N TRP A 177 -16.42 -2.83 -15.18
CA TRP A 177 -17.55 -2.01 -15.60
C TRP A 177 -17.80 -2.07 -17.12
N GLN A 178 -16.75 -2.04 -17.95
CA GLN A 178 -16.88 -2.20 -19.40
C GLN A 178 -17.40 -3.60 -19.78
N ALA A 179 -16.90 -4.64 -19.12
CA ALA A 179 -17.34 -6.01 -19.36
C ALA A 179 -18.82 -6.21 -18.99
N ASP A 180 -19.25 -5.68 -17.84
CA ASP A 180 -20.64 -5.75 -17.40
C ASP A 180 -21.57 -4.92 -18.30
N GLN A 181 -21.10 -3.83 -18.89
CA GLN A 181 -21.81 -3.12 -19.95
C GLN A 181 -21.99 -3.99 -21.21
N ALA A 182 -20.93 -4.66 -21.66
CA ALA A 182 -20.99 -5.57 -22.80
C ALA A 182 -21.93 -6.76 -22.53
N LEU A 183 -21.86 -7.34 -21.34
CA LEU A 183 -22.77 -8.43 -20.89
C LEU A 183 -24.23 -7.96 -20.80
N LEU A 184 -24.46 -6.72 -20.39
CA LEU A 184 -25.79 -6.10 -20.40
C LEU A 184 -26.34 -5.98 -21.83
N GLU A 185 -25.51 -5.53 -22.78
CA GLU A 185 -25.88 -5.40 -24.20
C GLU A 185 -26.17 -6.77 -24.82
N VAL A 186 -25.27 -7.75 -24.67
CA VAL A 186 -25.48 -9.15 -25.10
C VAL A 186 -26.78 -9.72 -24.56
N THR A 187 -27.07 -9.44 -23.27
CA THR A 187 -28.30 -9.94 -22.63
C THR A 187 -29.56 -9.26 -23.18
N GLN A 188 -29.49 -7.95 -23.51
CA GLN A 188 -30.61 -7.23 -24.14
C GLN A 188 -30.90 -7.76 -25.53
N GLU A 189 -29.88 -8.00 -26.36
CA GLU A 189 -30.02 -8.60 -27.68
C GLU A 189 -30.61 -10.01 -27.60
N THR A 190 -30.10 -10.83 -26.68
CA THR A 190 -30.59 -12.21 -26.48
C THR A 190 -32.03 -12.21 -25.98
N LEU A 191 -32.39 -11.32 -25.05
CA LEU A 191 -33.77 -11.19 -24.59
C LEU A 191 -34.71 -10.87 -25.75
N LYS A 192 -34.32 -9.93 -26.62
CA LYS A 192 -35.11 -9.59 -27.81
C LYS A 192 -35.29 -10.80 -28.75
N ALA A 193 -34.23 -11.54 -29.02
CA ALA A 193 -34.28 -12.76 -29.84
C ALA A 193 -35.21 -13.84 -29.22
N PHE A 194 -35.15 -14.03 -27.90
CA PHE A 194 -36.04 -14.95 -27.18
C PHE A 194 -37.50 -14.49 -27.18
N GLU A 195 -37.77 -13.19 -27.07
CA GLU A 195 -39.15 -12.64 -27.15
C GLU A 195 -39.72 -12.80 -28.56
N GLU A 196 -38.95 -12.60 -29.62
CA GLU A 196 -39.32 -12.87 -30.99
C GLU A 196 -39.62 -14.37 -31.22
N SER A 197 -38.76 -15.26 -30.69
CA SER A 197 -38.97 -16.72 -30.74
C SER A 197 -40.22 -17.15 -29.99
N LEU A 198 -40.45 -16.59 -28.79
CA LEU A 198 -41.65 -16.84 -28.00
C LEU A 198 -42.94 -16.41 -28.76
N SER A 199 -42.91 -15.24 -29.40
CA SER A 199 -44.04 -14.75 -30.21
C SER A 199 -44.36 -15.68 -31.36
N LEU A 200 -43.35 -16.18 -32.08
CA LEU A 200 -43.53 -17.16 -33.16
C LEU A 200 -44.11 -18.50 -32.64
N THR A 201 -43.50 -19.03 -31.57
CA THR A 201 -43.94 -20.30 -30.95
C THR A 201 -45.35 -20.18 -30.38
N SER A 202 -45.76 -19.04 -29.82
CA SER A 202 -47.10 -18.81 -29.31
C SER A 202 -48.15 -18.85 -30.43
N ARG A 203 -47.87 -18.19 -31.57
CA ARG A 203 -48.75 -18.24 -32.75
C ARG A 203 -48.83 -19.64 -33.32
N SER A 204 -47.75 -20.38 -33.39
CA SER A 204 -47.72 -21.76 -33.85
C SER A 204 -48.52 -22.71 -32.92
N PHE A 205 -48.51 -22.44 -31.61
CA PHE A 205 -49.33 -23.16 -30.64
C PHE A 205 -50.82 -22.87 -30.80
N GLU A 206 -51.20 -21.61 -31.02
CA GLU A 206 -52.61 -21.21 -31.25
C GLU A 206 -53.25 -21.90 -32.48
N VAL A 207 -52.43 -22.15 -33.52
CA VAL A 207 -52.90 -22.89 -34.72
C VAL A 207 -52.67 -24.41 -34.65
N GLY A 208 -52.19 -24.91 -33.51
CA GLY A 208 -52.02 -26.36 -33.24
C GLY A 208 -50.76 -26.98 -33.85
N VAL A 209 -49.80 -26.21 -34.32
CA VAL A 209 -48.53 -26.68 -34.91
C VAL A 209 -47.46 -26.91 -33.83
N ALA A 210 -47.35 -26.02 -32.85
CA ALA A 210 -46.38 -26.17 -31.73
C ALA A 210 -47.05 -26.85 -30.51
N SER A 211 -46.23 -27.55 -29.71
CA SER A 211 -46.68 -28.19 -28.48
C SER A 211 -46.67 -27.23 -27.28
N SER A 212 -47.43 -27.59 -26.21
CA SER A 212 -47.36 -26.85 -24.94
C SER A 212 -45.97 -26.91 -24.28
N LEU A 213 -45.19 -27.95 -24.57
CA LEU A 213 -43.82 -28.11 -24.13
C LEU A 213 -42.95 -27.02 -24.77
N GLU A 214 -42.99 -26.85 -26.08
CA GLU A 214 -42.21 -25.84 -26.81
C GLU A 214 -42.55 -24.41 -26.34
N LEU A 215 -43.85 -24.12 -26.15
CA LEU A 215 -44.28 -22.83 -25.60
C LEU A 215 -43.73 -22.60 -24.19
N SER A 216 -43.73 -23.62 -23.33
CA SER A 216 -43.18 -23.52 -21.97
C SER A 216 -41.66 -23.31 -21.98
N GLN A 217 -40.95 -23.99 -22.89
CA GLN A 217 -39.50 -23.81 -23.10
C GLN A 217 -39.16 -22.38 -23.57
N ALA A 218 -39.92 -21.84 -24.54
CA ALA A 218 -39.75 -20.49 -25.01
C ALA A 218 -39.98 -19.44 -23.90
N ARG A 219 -41.06 -19.64 -23.11
CA ARG A 219 -41.29 -18.77 -21.93
C ARG A 219 -40.19 -18.85 -20.90
N SER A 220 -39.66 -20.04 -20.62
CA SER A 220 -38.54 -20.23 -19.68
C SER A 220 -37.29 -19.45 -20.13
N SER A 221 -36.93 -19.50 -21.42
CA SER A 221 -35.79 -18.77 -21.96
C SER A 221 -35.92 -17.25 -21.82
N VAL A 222 -37.11 -16.71 -22.09
CA VAL A 222 -37.38 -15.27 -21.86
C VAL A 222 -37.22 -14.90 -20.40
N GLN A 223 -37.71 -15.72 -19.46
CA GLN A 223 -37.58 -15.42 -18.04
C GLN A 223 -36.11 -15.50 -17.58
N THR A 224 -35.36 -16.50 -18.07
CA THR A 224 -33.91 -16.59 -17.79
C THR A 224 -33.19 -15.34 -18.25
N ALA A 225 -33.39 -14.88 -19.48
CA ALA A 225 -32.76 -13.65 -19.98
C ALA A 225 -33.18 -12.39 -19.18
N ARG A 226 -34.45 -12.33 -18.70
CA ARG A 226 -34.90 -11.25 -17.82
C ARG A 226 -34.21 -11.23 -16.46
N VAL A 227 -33.95 -12.42 -15.89
CA VAL A 227 -33.14 -12.52 -14.65
C VAL A 227 -31.74 -12.00 -14.87
N SER A 228 -31.05 -12.45 -15.93
CA SER A 228 -29.72 -11.98 -16.29
C SER A 228 -29.69 -10.47 -16.57
N LEU A 229 -30.70 -9.94 -17.26
CA LEU A 229 -30.82 -8.50 -17.51
C LEU A 229 -30.89 -7.67 -16.22
N ALA A 230 -31.68 -8.13 -15.24
CA ALA A 230 -31.78 -7.46 -13.94
C ALA A 230 -30.45 -7.54 -13.17
N GLN A 231 -29.74 -8.67 -13.30
CA GLN A 231 -28.43 -8.88 -12.69
C GLN A 231 -27.38 -7.94 -13.27
N TYR A 232 -27.19 -7.87 -14.60
CA TYR A 232 -26.19 -7.01 -15.21
C TYR A 232 -26.49 -5.53 -15.05
N ARG A 233 -27.76 -5.11 -15.05
CA ARG A 233 -28.13 -3.74 -14.66
C ARG A 233 -27.67 -3.38 -13.25
N ARG A 234 -27.75 -4.32 -12.31
CA ARG A 234 -27.26 -4.12 -10.94
C ARG A 234 -25.74 -4.06 -10.91
N PHE A 235 -25.03 -4.94 -11.60
CA PHE A 235 -23.57 -4.95 -11.65
C PHE A 235 -23.01 -3.64 -12.22
N VAL A 236 -23.49 -3.21 -13.37
CA VAL A 236 -23.11 -1.91 -13.96
C VAL A 236 -23.29 -0.73 -12.97
N ALA A 237 -24.38 -0.75 -12.20
CA ALA A 237 -24.62 0.31 -11.20
C ALA A 237 -23.65 0.18 -10.01
N GLN A 238 -23.35 -1.05 -9.57
CA GLN A 238 -22.41 -1.32 -8.48
C GLN A 238 -20.97 -0.94 -8.85
N ASP A 239 -20.55 -1.27 -10.07
CA ASP A 239 -19.21 -0.91 -10.57
C ASP A 239 -19.01 0.59 -10.63
N ARG A 240 -20.05 1.32 -11.07
CA ARG A 240 -20.03 2.78 -11.05
C ARG A 240 -19.90 3.33 -9.64
N ASN A 241 -20.54 2.71 -8.66
CA ASN A 241 -20.40 3.10 -7.25
C ASN A 241 -18.99 2.79 -6.74
N ALA A 242 -18.41 1.63 -7.13
CA ALA A 242 -17.04 1.26 -6.79
C ALA A 242 -16.02 2.24 -7.39
N LEU A 243 -16.19 2.60 -8.69
CA LEU A 243 -15.37 3.65 -9.30
C LEU A 243 -15.52 4.98 -8.56
N THR A 244 -16.73 5.39 -8.18
CA THR A 244 -16.95 6.62 -7.40
C THR A 244 -16.18 6.61 -6.09
N ALA A 245 -16.14 5.48 -5.38
CA ALA A 245 -15.38 5.35 -4.14
C ALA A 245 -13.87 5.44 -4.38
N LEU A 246 -13.35 4.75 -5.41
CA LEU A 246 -11.93 4.79 -5.77
C LEU A 246 -11.48 6.19 -6.22
N LEU A 247 -12.31 6.89 -6.99
CA LEU A 247 -12.03 8.24 -7.46
C LEU A 247 -12.11 9.30 -6.33
N GLY A 248 -12.70 8.99 -5.18
CA GLY A 248 -12.90 9.93 -4.08
C GLY A 248 -13.87 11.09 -4.38
N GLN A 249 -14.51 11.07 -5.55
CA GLN A 249 -15.53 12.01 -6.02
C GLN A 249 -16.50 11.33 -6.99
N ALA A 250 -17.62 12.00 -7.31
CA ALA A 250 -18.61 11.44 -8.23
C ALA A 250 -17.97 11.03 -9.56
N ALA A 251 -18.14 9.75 -9.95
CA ALA A 251 -17.66 9.28 -11.23
C ALA A 251 -18.31 10.08 -12.38
N PRO A 252 -17.53 10.56 -13.36
CA PRO A 252 -18.07 11.26 -14.51
C PRO A 252 -19.00 10.35 -15.32
N ARG A 253 -19.76 10.92 -16.23
CA ARG A 253 -20.52 10.11 -17.20
C ARG A 253 -19.53 9.50 -18.18
N LEU A 254 -19.28 8.20 -18.02
CA LEU A 254 -18.40 7.45 -18.89
C LEU A 254 -19.13 7.10 -20.20
N PRO A 255 -18.49 7.26 -21.36
CA PRO A 255 -19.06 6.79 -22.61
C PRO A 255 -19.13 5.26 -22.60
N VAL A 256 -20.30 4.71 -22.98
CA VAL A 256 -20.46 3.26 -23.17
C VAL A 256 -19.75 2.87 -24.45
N LYS A 257 -18.65 2.16 -24.34
CA LYS A 257 -17.88 1.62 -25.47
C LYS A 257 -17.79 0.09 -25.31
N SER A 258 -18.90 -0.60 -25.53
CA SER A 258 -18.93 -2.08 -25.42
C SER A 258 -17.97 -2.78 -26.39
N ALA A 259 -17.64 -2.16 -27.51
CA ALA A 259 -16.66 -2.68 -28.48
C ALA A 259 -15.19 -2.50 -28.04
N SER A 260 -14.90 -1.70 -27.02
CA SER A 260 -13.52 -1.32 -26.66
C SER A 260 -12.71 -2.44 -26.02
N LEU A 261 -13.34 -3.47 -25.42
CA LEU A 261 -12.62 -4.61 -24.82
C LEU A 261 -11.79 -5.41 -25.85
N ASN A 262 -12.12 -5.33 -27.15
CA ASN A 262 -11.38 -6.02 -28.21
C ASN A 262 -10.18 -5.21 -28.72
N GLU A 263 -10.02 -3.97 -28.29
CA GLU A 263 -8.88 -3.12 -28.66
C GLU A 263 -7.63 -3.49 -27.83
N GLU A 264 -6.48 -3.02 -28.30
CA GLU A 264 -5.22 -3.15 -27.57
C GLU A 264 -5.14 -2.08 -26.50
N LEU A 265 -5.63 -2.41 -25.28
CA LEU A 265 -5.81 -1.47 -24.15
C LEU A 265 -4.57 -1.32 -23.27
N LEU A 266 -3.64 -2.29 -23.34
CA LEU A 266 -2.45 -2.38 -22.51
C LEU A 266 -1.19 -2.46 -23.39
N ALA A 267 -0.08 -1.92 -22.90
CA ALA A 267 1.23 -2.13 -23.51
C ALA A 267 1.77 -3.51 -23.11
N GLU A 268 2.64 -4.05 -23.95
CA GLU A 268 3.34 -5.29 -23.62
C GLU A 268 4.33 -5.07 -22.47
N LEU A 269 4.26 -5.94 -21.47
CA LEU A 269 5.23 -5.96 -20.39
C LEU A 269 6.48 -6.74 -20.80
N PRO A 270 7.69 -6.29 -20.42
CA PRO A 270 8.90 -7.03 -20.69
C PRO A 270 8.87 -8.41 -20.03
N VAL A 271 9.25 -9.46 -20.73
CA VAL A 271 9.38 -10.83 -20.23
C VAL A 271 10.85 -11.15 -19.98
N GLY A 272 11.13 -12.14 -19.10
CA GLY A 272 12.51 -12.58 -18.81
C GLY A 272 13.27 -11.71 -17.82
N LEU A 273 12.55 -10.98 -16.95
CA LEU A 273 13.15 -10.21 -15.87
C LEU A 273 13.81 -11.15 -14.84
N PRO A 274 15.03 -10.87 -14.35
CA PRO A 274 15.61 -11.63 -13.25
C PRO A 274 14.81 -11.37 -11.95
N SER A 275 14.81 -12.35 -11.03
CA SER A 275 14.10 -12.20 -9.74
C SER A 275 14.61 -11.00 -8.90
N GLU A 276 15.78 -10.48 -9.23
CA GLU A 276 16.37 -9.28 -8.62
C GLU A 276 15.50 -8.02 -8.80
N VAL A 277 14.64 -7.97 -9.81
CA VAL A 277 13.67 -6.86 -10.00
C VAL A 277 12.74 -6.71 -8.82
N LEU A 278 12.47 -7.80 -8.10
CA LEU A 278 11.61 -7.79 -6.91
C LEU A 278 12.16 -6.89 -5.80
N TYR A 279 13.48 -6.71 -5.68
CA TYR A 279 14.08 -5.83 -4.66
C TYR A 279 13.76 -4.34 -4.85
N GLN A 280 13.20 -3.96 -5.99
CA GLN A 280 12.76 -2.59 -6.26
C GLN A 280 11.26 -2.38 -5.92
N ARG A 281 10.56 -3.45 -5.54
CA ARG A 281 9.15 -3.34 -5.14
C ARG A 281 9.00 -2.60 -3.82
N PRO A 282 8.05 -1.66 -3.74
CA PRO A 282 7.83 -0.90 -2.51
C PRO A 282 7.49 -1.74 -1.28
N ASP A 283 6.75 -2.83 -1.44
CA ASP A 283 6.39 -3.73 -0.33
C ASP A 283 7.61 -4.49 0.23
N ILE A 284 8.57 -4.86 -0.60
CA ILE A 284 9.82 -5.48 -0.18
C ILE A 284 10.74 -4.44 0.47
N LEU A 285 10.84 -3.23 -0.11
CA LEU A 285 11.60 -2.12 0.49
C LEU A 285 11.00 -1.69 1.83
N GLU A 286 9.67 -1.64 1.94
CA GLU A 286 8.99 -1.39 3.23
C GLU A 286 9.41 -2.41 4.29
N ALA A 287 9.34 -3.71 3.95
CA ALA A 287 9.72 -4.78 4.87
C ALA A 287 11.21 -4.72 5.23
N GLU A 288 12.09 -4.35 4.30
CA GLU A 288 13.52 -4.15 4.57
C GLU A 288 13.78 -2.97 5.51
N TYR A 289 13.12 -1.82 5.30
CA TYR A 289 13.23 -0.68 6.21
C TYR A 289 12.67 -0.99 7.59
N GLN A 290 11.60 -1.76 7.70
CA GLN A 290 11.09 -2.25 8.99
C GLN A 290 12.11 -3.16 9.70
N LEU A 291 12.80 -4.04 8.96
CA LEU A 291 13.87 -4.87 9.49
C LEU A 291 15.07 -4.02 9.97
N LEU A 292 15.44 -2.99 9.22
CA LEU A 292 16.48 -2.03 9.62
C LEU A 292 16.10 -1.25 10.88
N ALA A 293 14.84 -0.84 11.01
CA ALA A 293 14.32 -0.17 12.20
C ALA A 293 14.45 -1.06 13.45
N VAL A 294 14.03 -2.32 13.34
CA VAL A 294 14.16 -3.27 14.45
C VAL A 294 15.63 -3.60 14.73
N ASN A 295 16.50 -3.70 13.72
CA ASN A 295 17.94 -3.87 13.93
C ASN A 295 18.56 -2.70 14.71
N ALA A 296 18.08 -1.46 14.43
CA ALA A 296 18.51 -0.28 15.19
C ALA A 296 18.02 -0.33 16.65
N SER A 297 16.82 -0.83 16.92
CA SER A 297 16.28 -0.96 18.30
C SER A 297 17.13 -1.87 19.20
N ILE A 298 17.80 -2.89 18.63
CA ILE A 298 18.75 -3.74 19.37
C ILE A 298 19.92 -2.91 19.91
N GLY A 299 20.39 -1.91 19.13
CA GLY A 299 21.41 -0.99 19.60
C GLY A 299 20.99 -0.21 20.85
N ALA A 300 19.75 0.28 20.88
CA ALA A 300 19.17 0.96 22.04
C ALA A 300 19.03 0.01 23.24
N ALA A 301 18.58 -1.23 23.02
CA ALA A 301 18.48 -2.25 24.08
C ALA A 301 19.85 -2.64 24.65
N LYS A 302 20.89 -2.75 23.81
CA LYS A 302 22.27 -2.97 24.26
C LYS A 302 22.82 -1.77 25.02
N ALA A 303 22.56 -0.55 24.55
CA ALA A 303 23.01 0.68 25.20
C ALA A 303 22.43 0.83 26.62
N ALA A 304 21.24 0.28 26.89
CA ALA A 304 20.62 0.31 28.21
C ALA A 304 21.40 -0.46 29.32
N PHE A 305 22.38 -1.29 28.98
CA PHE A 305 23.27 -1.94 29.93
C PHE A 305 24.43 -1.03 30.41
N PHE A 306 24.68 0.06 29.66
CA PHE A 306 25.77 0.99 29.92
C PHE A 306 25.31 2.19 30.77
N PRO A 307 26.25 2.94 31.36
CA PRO A 307 25.91 4.14 32.13
C PRO A 307 25.22 5.19 31.26
N SER A 308 24.13 5.81 31.75
CA SER A 308 23.58 7.03 31.21
C SER A 308 24.16 8.25 31.91
N ILE A 309 24.52 9.28 31.16
CA ILE A 309 25.08 10.52 31.66
C ILE A 309 24.14 11.66 31.26
N SER A 310 23.60 12.35 32.26
CA SER A 310 22.76 13.53 32.02
C SER A 310 23.39 14.78 32.65
N LEU A 311 23.27 15.87 31.94
CA LEU A 311 23.70 17.20 32.37
C LEU A 311 22.46 18.06 32.59
N THR A 312 22.28 18.56 33.80
CA THR A 312 21.22 19.50 34.10
C THR A 312 21.83 20.79 34.64
N GLY A 313 21.43 21.92 34.07
CA GLY A 313 21.84 23.24 34.54
C GLY A 313 20.60 24.13 34.69
N ALA A 314 20.61 25.02 35.66
CA ALA A 314 19.60 26.04 35.79
C ALA A 314 20.24 27.37 36.19
N GLY A 315 19.72 28.48 35.68
CA GLY A 315 20.10 29.81 36.03
C GLY A 315 18.89 30.74 36.08
N GLY A 316 18.86 31.62 37.06
CA GLY A 316 17.70 32.53 37.25
C GLY A 316 17.71 33.19 38.62
N THR A 317 16.57 33.28 39.25
CA THR A 317 16.39 33.92 40.54
C THR A 317 15.60 33.00 41.51
N ALA A 318 15.92 33.09 42.83
CA ALA A 318 15.23 32.35 43.85
C ALA A 318 15.15 33.22 45.15
N SER A 319 14.00 33.19 45.84
CA SER A 319 13.76 33.98 47.05
C SER A 319 12.84 33.22 48.02
N SER A 320 12.92 33.55 49.31
CA SER A 320 11.97 33.08 50.32
C SER A 320 10.61 33.80 50.25
N ASP A 321 10.60 34.99 49.66
CA ASP A 321 9.41 35.83 49.51
C ASP A 321 9.17 36.20 48.03
N LEU A 322 7.93 36.26 47.61
CA LEU A 322 7.59 36.47 46.19
C LEU A 322 7.96 37.89 45.70
N ASP A 323 7.86 38.88 46.59
CA ASP A 323 8.23 40.26 46.30
C ASP A 323 9.76 40.49 46.13
N GLY A 324 10.57 39.66 46.77
CA GLY A 324 12.04 39.65 46.61
C GLY A 324 12.61 38.81 45.47
N LEU A 325 11.75 38.18 44.68
CA LEU A 325 12.19 37.20 43.67
C LEU A 325 13.10 37.82 42.58
N PHE A 326 12.90 39.07 42.24
CA PHE A 326 13.66 39.77 41.21
C PHE A 326 14.52 40.91 41.78
N ASP A 327 14.74 40.93 43.08
CA ASP A 327 15.60 41.91 43.75
C ASP A 327 17.09 41.54 43.62
N GLY A 328 17.97 42.52 43.81
CA GLY A 328 19.42 42.29 43.82
C GLY A 328 19.81 41.31 44.93
N GLY A 329 20.54 40.23 44.55
CA GLY A 329 20.98 39.20 45.47
C GLY A 329 20.13 37.92 45.44
N SER A 330 19.09 37.87 44.55
CA SER A 330 18.29 36.67 44.32
C SER A 330 18.86 35.74 43.22
N GLU A 331 20.01 36.05 42.67
CA GLU A 331 20.62 35.25 41.58
C GLU A 331 20.86 33.80 42.03
N TYR A 332 20.38 32.90 41.24
CA TYR A 332 20.51 31.45 41.46
C TYR A 332 21.08 30.76 40.23
N TRP A 333 21.99 29.84 40.44
CA TRP A 333 22.40 28.89 39.42
C TRP A 333 22.72 27.54 40.02
N SER A 334 22.52 26.50 39.22
CA SER A 334 22.89 25.13 39.55
C SER A 334 23.45 24.42 38.34
N PHE A 335 24.40 23.51 38.57
CA PHE A 335 24.90 22.60 37.56
C PHE A 335 25.04 21.21 38.18
N THR A 336 24.26 20.26 37.69
CA THR A 336 24.11 18.93 38.29
C THR A 336 24.36 17.87 37.23
N PRO A 337 25.64 17.48 36.96
CA PRO A 337 25.90 16.29 36.18
C PRO A 337 25.50 15.05 36.99
N SER A 338 24.85 14.09 36.31
CA SER A 338 24.50 12.82 36.95
C SER A 338 24.91 11.64 36.07
N ILE A 339 25.36 10.55 36.72
CA ILE A 339 25.71 9.28 36.09
C ILE A 339 24.85 8.22 36.75
N SER A 340 24.08 7.47 35.94
CA SER A 340 23.30 6.33 36.43
C SER A 340 23.81 5.05 35.80
N ILE A 341 24.21 4.10 36.63
CA ILE A 341 24.73 2.78 36.22
C ILE A 341 23.77 1.70 36.71
N PRO A 342 23.11 0.94 35.83
CA PRO A 342 22.19 -0.12 36.23
C PRO A 342 22.96 -1.34 36.75
N ILE A 343 22.92 -1.59 38.05
CA ILE A 343 23.60 -2.76 38.66
C ILE A 343 22.66 -3.96 38.74
N PHE A 344 21.41 -3.74 39.17
CA PHE A 344 20.43 -4.81 39.32
C PHE A 344 19.05 -4.35 38.89
N ARG A 345 18.50 -5.00 37.88
CA ARG A 345 17.17 -4.73 37.30
C ARG A 345 16.31 -6.00 37.22
N ALA A 346 16.58 -6.99 38.10
CA ALA A 346 15.84 -8.25 38.16
C ALA A 346 15.63 -8.97 36.83
N GLY A 347 16.63 -8.88 35.93
CA GLY A 347 16.57 -9.50 34.59
C GLY A 347 15.90 -8.66 33.49
N ALA A 348 15.31 -7.50 33.81
CA ALA A 348 14.56 -6.69 32.85
C ALA A 348 15.38 -6.27 31.62
N LEU A 349 16.65 -5.86 31.80
CA LEU A 349 17.53 -5.47 30.70
C LEU A 349 17.80 -6.62 29.74
N LYS A 350 18.05 -7.82 30.28
CA LYS A 350 18.28 -9.02 29.48
C LYS A 350 17.01 -9.38 28.70
N ALA A 351 15.85 -9.40 29.37
CA ALA A 351 14.58 -9.69 28.72
C ALA A 351 14.23 -8.65 27.63
N SER A 352 14.60 -7.38 27.83
CA SER A 352 14.42 -6.32 26.79
C SER A 352 15.32 -6.57 25.58
N LEU A 353 16.56 -6.98 25.76
CA LEU A 353 17.45 -7.34 24.66
C LEU A 353 16.96 -8.61 23.96
N ASP A 354 16.63 -9.68 24.72
CA ASP A 354 16.09 -10.94 24.17
C ASP A 354 14.81 -10.64 23.33
N TYR A 355 13.94 -9.73 23.82
CA TYR A 355 12.75 -9.29 23.09
C TYR A 355 13.12 -8.62 21.76
N ALA A 356 14.05 -7.67 21.75
CA ALA A 356 14.45 -6.97 20.53
C ALA A 356 15.06 -7.94 19.49
N GLU A 357 15.85 -8.93 19.93
CA GLU A 357 16.42 -9.96 19.06
C GLU A 357 15.36 -10.91 18.51
N ILE A 358 14.35 -11.28 19.30
CA ILE A 358 13.21 -12.09 18.83
C ILE A 358 12.38 -11.33 17.79
N ILE A 359 12.10 -10.04 18.02
CA ILE A 359 11.38 -9.20 17.06
C ILE A 359 12.17 -9.06 15.76
N LYS A 360 13.52 -8.95 15.81
CA LYS A 360 14.35 -8.98 14.60
C LYS A 360 14.15 -10.29 13.82
N ASN A 361 14.18 -11.45 14.48
CA ASN A 361 13.96 -12.73 13.82
C ASN A 361 12.55 -12.85 13.21
N GLN A 362 11.54 -12.29 13.90
CA GLN A 362 10.19 -12.18 13.35
C GLN A 362 10.17 -11.32 12.08
N GLN A 363 10.86 -10.17 12.10
CA GLN A 363 10.90 -9.27 10.95
C GLN A 363 11.69 -9.86 9.77
N VAL A 364 12.73 -10.68 10.03
CA VAL A 364 13.41 -11.46 8.98
C VAL A 364 12.41 -12.39 8.29
N ALA A 365 11.63 -13.15 9.04
CA ALA A 365 10.63 -14.04 8.47
C ALA A 365 9.54 -13.29 7.68
N GLN A 366 9.15 -12.08 8.11
CA GLN A 366 8.21 -11.23 7.37
C GLN A 366 8.81 -10.73 6.05
N TYR A 367 10.08 -10.31 6.06
CA TYR A 367 10.81 -9.89 4.86
C TYR A 367 10.95 -11.04 3.85
N GLU A 368 11.34 -12.23 4.31
CA GLU A 368 11.40 -13.44 3.47
C GLU A 368 10.02 -13.81 2.90
N GLY A 369 8.97 -13.72 3.71
CA GLY A 369 7.60 -13.95 3.29
C GLY A 369 7.12 -12.96 2.23
N ALA A 370 7.50 -11.67 2.33
CA ALA A 370 7.19 -10.66 1.33
C ALA A 370 7.85 -11.00 -0.03
N ILE A 371 9.12 -11.44 -0.02
CA ILE A 371 9.83 -11.88 -1.23
C ILE A 371 9.14 -13.11 -1.84
N GLN A 372 8.77 -14.11 -1.04
CA GLN A 372 8.08 -15.30 -1.55
C GLN A 372 6.73 -14.96 -2.17
N THR A 373 5.95 -14.09 -1.54
CA THR A 373 4.66 -13.64 -2.07
C THR A 373 4.85 -12.88 -3.38
N ALA A 374 5.81 -11.97 -3.44
CA ALA A 374 6.11 -11.22 -4.64
C ALA A 374 6.58 -12.13 -5.80
N PHE A 375 7.41 -13.13 -5.50
CA PHE A 375 7.85 -14.12 -6.49
C PHE A 375 6.67 -14.93 -7.03
N GLN A 376 5.78 -15.40 -6.14
CA GLN A 376 4.58 -16.12 -6.52
C GLN A 376 3.65 -15.28 -7.40
N GLU A 377 3.39 -14.01 -7.04
CA GLU A 377 2.53 -13.11 -7.81
C GLU A 377 3.02 -12.94 -9.26
N VAL A 378 4.34 -12.80 -9.44
CA VAL A 378 4.93 -12.69 -10.78
C VAL A 378 4.85 -14.04 -11.52
N ALA A 379 5.19 -15.16 -10.85
CA ALA A 379 5.10 -16.49 -11.46
C ALA A 379 3.68 -16.82 -11.94
N ASP A 380 2.68 -16.58 -11.08
CA ASP A 380 1.27 -16.78 -11.41
C ASP A 380 0.82 -15.88 -12.58
N GLY A 381 1.30 -14.63 -12.60
CA GLY A 381 1.01 -13.69 -13.68
C GLY A 381 1.62 -14.09 -15.03
N LEU A 382 2.84 -14.62 -15.05
CA LEU A 382 3.50 -15.09 -16.27
C LEU A 382 2.78 -16.31 -16.86
N VAL A 383 2.44 -17.31 -16.03
CA VAL A 383 1.66 -18.48 -16.46
C VAL A 383 0.27 -18.08 -16.96
N ALA A 384 -0.40 -17.16 -16.26
CA ALA A 384 -1.70 -16.67 -16.67
C ALA A 384 -1.64 -15.93 -18.01
N ARG A 385 -0.61 -15.12 -18.25
CA ARG A 385 -0.38 -14.42 -19.51
C ARG A 385 -0.31 -15.40 -20.71
N GLU A 386 0.51 -16.44 -20.61
CA GLU A 386 0.64 -17.45 -21.64
C GLU A 386 -0.69 -18.18 -21.90
N THR A 387 -1.32 -18.67 -20.85
CA THR A 387 -2.53 -19.49 -20.96
C THR A 387 -3.77 -18.69 -21.38
N TYR A 388 -3.91 -17.41 -20.97
CA TYR A 388 -5.02 -16.57 -21.43
C TYR A 388 -4.94 -16.22 -22.92
N VAL A 389 -3.76 -16.10 -23.51
CA VAL A 389 -3.62 -15.91 -24.97
C VAL A 389 -4.27 -17.09 -25.72
N GLU A 390 -3.98 -18.32 -25.31
CA GLU A 390 -4.56 -19.52 -25.91
C GLU A 390 -6.07 -19.64 -25.63
N GLN A 391 -6.50 -19.38 -24.37
CA GLN A 391 -7.89 -19.47 -23.98
C GLN A 391 -8.76 -18.49 -24.76
N VAL A 392 -8.37 -17.21 -24.86
CA VAL A 392 -9.11 -16.18 -25.59
C VAL A 392 -9.15 -16.46 -27.08
N ALA A 393 -8.07 -17.01 -27.67
CA ALA A 393 -8.08 -17.44 -29.06
C ALA A 393 -9.06 -18.60 -29.32
N ALA A 394 -9.07 -19.61 -28.45
CA ALA A 394 -10.02 -20.71 -28.53
C ALA A 394 -11.47 -20.26 -28.33
N GLN A 395 -11.70 -19.33 -27.39
CA GLN A 395 -13.02 -18.77 -27.12
C GLN A 395 -13.57 -17.94 -28.30
N ARG A 396 -12.71 -17.20 -29.00
CA ARG A 396 -13.10 -16.49 -30.25
C ARG A 396 -13.51 -17.46 -31.35
N ALA A 397 -12.75 -18.55 -31.56
CA ALA A 397 -13.11 -19.58 -32.54
C ALA A 397 -14.42 -20.29 -32.17
N LEU A 398 -14.65 -20.54 -30.88
CA LEU A 398 -15.91 -21.10 -30.38
C LEU A 398 -17.07 -20.13 -30.63
N LEU A 399 -16.88 -18.83 -30.44
CA LEU A 399 -17.89 -17.80 -30.68
C LEU A 399 -18.29 -17.78 -32.16
N GLU A 400 -17.32 -17.72 -33.09
CA GLU A 400 -17.58 -17.76 -34.53
C GLU A 400 -18.37 -19.01 -34.94
N THR A 401 -17.94 -20.18 -34.45
CA THR A 401 -18.63 -21.46 -34.74
C THR A 401 -20.05 -21.47 -34.18
N SER A 402 -20.29 -20.92 -32.99
CA SER A 402 -21.61 -20.88 -32.36
C SER A 402 -22.53 -19.89 -33.05
N GLU A 403 -22.02 -18.78 -33.56
CA GLU A 403 -22.79 -17.82 -34.41
C GLU A 403 -23.22 -18.48 -35.72
N ASP A 404 -22.37 -19.25 -36.36
CA ASP A 404 -22.70 -20.01 -37.56
C ASP A 404 -23.71 -21.09 -37.27
N TYR A 405 -23.56 -21.82 -36.16
CA TYR A 405 -24.55 -22.87 -35.74
C TYR A 405 -25.92 -22.23 -35.50
N TYR A 406 -26.00 -21.14 -34.74
CA TYR A 406 -27.27 -20.45 -34.51
C TYR A 406 -27.90 -19.96 -35.82
N ARG A 407 -27.14 -19.35 -36.72
CA ARG A 407 -27.61 -18.85 -38.02
C ARG A 407 -28.17 -19.96 -38.91
N LEU A 408 -27.53 -21.14 -38.90
CA LEU A 408 -27.99 -22.30 -39.64
C LEU A 408 -29.26 -22.92 -39.00
N ALA A 409 -29.26 -23.08 -37.68
CA ALA A 409 -30.42 -23.63 -36.95
C ALA A 409 -31.67 -22.74 -37.12
N GLU A 410 -31.53 -21.43 -37.07
CA GLU A 410 -32.62 -20.48 -37.30
C GLU A 410 -33.20 -20.58 -38.69
N ARG A 411 -32.36 -20.67 -39.75
CA ARG A 411 -32.88 -20.85 -41.14
C ARG A 411 -33.63 -22.15 -41.29
N ARG A 412 -33.06 -23.27 -40.79
CA ARG A 412 -33.69 -24.62 -40.92
C ARG A 412 -34.97 -24.72 -40.13
N TYR A 413 -35.07 -24.11 -38.96
CA TYR A 413 -36.30 -24.02 -38.21
C TYR A 413 -37.39 -23.21 -38.97
N ARG A 414 -37.05 -22.02 -39.48
CA ARG A 414 -37.96 -21.16 -40.25
C ARG A 414 -38.49 -21.84 -41.52
N THR A 415 -37.72 -22.74 -42.11
CA THR A 415 -38.15 -23.53 -43.31
C THR A 415 -38.82 -24.86 -42.95
N GLY A 416 -39.01 -25.13 -41.65
CA GLY A 416 -39.70 -26.34 -41.17
C GLY A 416 -38.85 -27.62 -41.27
N ILE A 417 -37.53 -27.53 -41.48
CA ILE A 417 -36.63 -28.68 -41.59
C ILE A 417 -36.25 -29.21 -40.21
N ASP A 418 -35.93 -28.32 -39.24
CA ASP A 418 -35.50 -28.67 -37.88
C ASP A 418 -36.56 -28.32 -36.84
N SER A 419 -36.46 -29.00 -35.68
CA SER A 419 -37.34 -28.76 -34.56
C SER A 419 -37.00 -27.46 -33.80
N TYR A 420 -37.98 -26.94 -33.05
CA TYR A 420 -37.77 -25.82 -32.14
C TYR A 420 -36.65 -26.10 -31.12
N LEU A 421 -36.48 -27.35 -30.69
CA LEU A 421 -35.45 -27.73 -29.72
C LEU A 421 -34.04 -27.45 -30.26
N THR A 422 -33.76 -27.72 -31.54
CA THR A 422 -32.46 -27.44 -32.17
C THR A 422 -32.17 -25.92 -32.19
N LEU A 423 -33.18 -25.12 -32.54
CA LEU A 423 -33.02 -23.64 -32.51
C LEU A 423 -32.79 -23.15 -31.08
N LEU A 424 -33.56 -23.66 -30.11
CA LEU A 424 -33.41 -23.26 -28.69
C LEU A 424 -32.07 -23.64 -28.12
N ASP A 425 -31.51 -24.79 -28.46
CA ASP A 425 -30.18 -25.25 -28.08
C ASP A 425 -29.12 -24.30 -28.65
N ALA A 426 -29.15 -24.01 -29.95
CA ALA A 426 -28.23 -23.07 -30.58
C ALA A 426 -28.29 -21.64 -29.99
N GLN A 427 -29.50 -21.17 -29.63
CA GLN A 427 -29.68 -19.85 -28.99
C GLN A 427 -29.05 -19.81 -27.60
N ARG A 428 -29.27 -20.82 -26.79
CA ARG A 428 -28.68 -20.91 -25.43
C ARG A 428 -27.19 -21.01 -25.49
N GLN A 429 -26.66 -21.89 -26.36
CA GLN A 429 -25.22 -22.06 -26.54
C GLN A 429 -24.55 -20.74 -26.97
N LEU A 430 -25.15 -20.01 -27.96
CA LEU A 430 -24.63 -18.73 -28.38
C LEU A 430 -24.62 -17.70 -27.26
N PHE A 431 -25.67 -17.65 -26.43
CA PHE A 431 -25.74 -16.76 -25.29
C PHE A 431 -24.62 -17.05 -24.27
N ASP A 432 -24.43 -18.32 -23.90
CA ASP A 432 -23.39 -18.73 -22.96
C ASP A 432 -21.99 -18.44 -23.51
N VAL A 433 -21.75 -18.73 -24.80
CA VAL A 433 -20.44 -18.48 -25.44
C VAL A 433 -20.14 -16.99 -25.57
N ARG A 434 -21.13 -16.15 -25.86
CA ARG A 434 -20.95 -14.68 -25.89
C ARG A 434 -20.61 -14.14 -24.49
N GLN A 435 -21.23 -14.63 -23.45
CA GLN A 435 -20.87 -14.26 -22.06
C GLN A 435 -19.47 -14.74 -21.71
N GLY A 436 -19.11 -15.97 -22.07
CA GLY A 436 -17.77 -16.52 -21.88
C GLY A 436 -16.70 -15.68 -22.55
N ALA A 437 -16.93 -15.24 -23.78
CA ALA A 437 -15.97 -14.42 -24.53
C ALA A 437 -15.67 -13.07 -23.83
N VAL A 438 -16.68 -12.41 -23.29
CA VAL A 438 -16.51 -11.18 -22.52
C VAL A 438 -15.76 -11.45 -21.21
N THR A 439 -16.14 -12.52 -20.50
CA THR A 439 -15.56 -12.87 -19.20
C THR A 439 -14.09 -13.29 -19.32
N ASP A 440 -13.74 -14.10 -20.34
CA ASP A 440 -12.37 -14.53 -20.58
C ASP A 440 -11.46 -13.34 -20.95
N ARG A 441 -11.97 -12.43 -21.77
CA ARG A 441 -11.25 -11.21 -22.11
C ARG A 441 -11.04 -10.29 -20.90
N LEU A 442 -12.05 -10.13 -20.05
CA LEU A 442 -11.93 -9.39 -18.79
C LEU A 442 -10.85 -10.03 -17.89
N SER A 443 -10.89 -11.36 -17.73
CA SER A 443 -9.93 -12.10 -16.91
C SER A 443 -8.51 -11.92 -17.42
N GLN A 444 -8.30 -11.94 -18.73
CA GLN A 444 -7.02 -11.65 -19.35
C GLN A 444 -6.52 -10.24 -19.00
N LEU A 445 -7.38 -9.22 -19.17
CA LEU A 445 -7.00 -7.82 -18.86
C LEU A 445 -6.66 -7.64 -17.39
N ILE A 446 -7.44 -8.22 -16.48
CA ILE A 446 -7.18 -8.15 -15.03
C ILE A 446 -5.88 -8.87 -14.68
N SER A 447 -5.59 -10.00 -15.33
CA SER A 447 -4.33 -10.73 -15.14
C SER A 447 -3.11 -9.89 -15.55
N GLU A 448 -3.16 -9.19 -16.68
CA GLU A 448 -2.10 -8.28 -17.11
C GLU A 448 -1.93 -7.08 -16.16
N VAL A 449 -3.02 -6.52 -15.64
CA VAL A 449 -2.98 -5.46 -14.61
C VAL A 449 -2.32 -5.96 -13.32
N ASN A 450 -2.65 -7.18 -12.90
CA ASN A 450 -2.05 -7.79 -11.71
C ASN A 450 -0.56 -8.08 -11.91
N LEU A 451 -0.16 -8.57 -13.09
CA LEU A 451 1.25 -8.76 -13.43
C LEU A 451 2.01 -7.42 -13.44
N PHE A 452 1.44 -6.36 -14.01
CA PHE A 452 2.00 -5.01 -13.96
C PHE A 452 2.21 -4.53 -12.52
N LYS A 453 1.22 -4.72 -11.64
CA LYS A 453 1.33 -4.43 -10.21
C LYS A 453 2.41 -5.29 -9.55
N ALA A 454 2.46 -6.60 -9.83
CA ALA A 454 3.41 -7.55 -9.25
C ALA A 454 4.87 -7.23 -9.64
N LEU A 455 5.08 -6.65 -10.81
CA LEU A 455 6.39 -6.16 -11.24
C LEU A 455 6.78 -4.81 -10.61
N GLY A 456 5.91 -4.23 -9.76
CA GLY A 456 6.17 -2.93 -9.11
C GLY A 456 5.89 -1.73 -10.01
N GLY A 457 5.14 -1.91 -11.12
CA GLY A 457 4.76 -0.82 -12.00
C GLY A 457 3.72 0.12 -11.39
N GLY A 458 3.61 1.36 -11.91
CA GLY A 458 2.51 2.28 -11.60
C GLY A 458 2.84 3.47 -10.70
N TRP A 459 4.02 3.55 -10.10
CA TRP A 459 4.40 4.69 -9.28
C TRP A 459 5.39 5.66 -9.97
N TYR A 460 6.04 5.23 -11.07
CA TYR A 460 6.86 6.13 -11.88
C TYR A 460 5.95 7.11 -12.63
N GLU A 461 6.13 8.40 -12.38
CA GLU A 461 5.76 9.45 -13.33
C GLU A 461 6.95 9.60 -14.26
N GLU A 462 6.73 9.48 -15.57
CA GLU A 462 7.74 9.91 -16.54
C GLU A 462 8.03 11.39 -16.25
N GLN A 463 9.19 11.68 -15.68
CA GLN A 463 9.68 13.04 -15.65
C GLN A 463 9.82 13.46 -17.10
N GLU A 464 9.02 14.46 -17.54
CA GLU A 464 9.30 15.14 -18.81
C GLU A 464 10.79 15.44 -18.84
N PRO A 465 11.53 15.11 -19.93
CA PRO A 465 12.94 15.37 -20.03
C PRO A 465 13.16 16.85 -19.78
N GLU A 466 13.82 17.17 -18.67
CA GLU A 466 14.22 18.52 -18.29
C GLU A 466 14.83 19.17 -19.54
N GLN A 467 14.13 20.15 -20.12
CA GLN A 467 14.63 20.92 -21.23
C GLN A 467 15.92 21.60 -20.72
N ARG A 468 17.07 21.00 -21.06
CA ARG A 468 18.35 21.65 -20.85
C ARG A 468 18.31 22.97 -21.58
N GLU A 469 18.14 24.06 -20.83
CA GLU A 469 18.37 25.38 -21.38
C GLU A 469 19.79 25.40 -21.96
N PRO A 470 19.97 25.86 -23.20
CA PRO A 470 21.31 25.99 -23.77
C PRO A 470 22.06 27.05 -22.94
N GLU A 471 23.16 26.65 -22.31
CA GLU A 471 24.15 27.60 -21.73
C GLU A 471 24.55 28.58 -22.80
N THR A 472 24.19 29.85 -22.59
CA THR A 472 24.72 31.02 -23.34
C THR A 472 25.83 31.70 -22.54
#